data_4ac0d11de1e59f4737b1101e8e399521
#
_entry.id   4ac0d11de1e59f4737b1101e8e399521
#
_cell.length_a   1.000
_cell.length_b   1.000
_cell.length_c   1.000
_cell.angle_alpha   90.00
_cell.angle_beta   90.00
_cell.angle_gamma   90.00
#
_symmetry.space_group_name_H-M   'P 1'
#
loop_
_entity.id
_entity.type
_entity.pdbx_description
1 polymer ?
#
loop_
_entity_poly.entity_id
_entity_poly.type
_entity_poly.pdbx_seq_one_letter_code
_entity_poly.pdbx_strand_id
1 'polypeptide(L)'
;RVRVPSPAPARRYPQRKHRSVRVALTPTPTARFRHPFTGRRVDLQVKDISASGIRVEEFFEHSMLLPGLVIPEMTIDIGNSLVFSCRAQVLYRNAAEAAGGKPAVRCGIVFLDMESQDQARLSSLIHQSIDDRLRICGSVDMEELWRFFFESGFIYPAKYLSIQPKKDDFKRTYDKIYLKSPSIARHFIFQDKGVIYGHMSMIRFYPDTWIIHHHAASRSGYGAAGVEVLDQVGRFVNEFYHHPSAHIDYLLCYYREENRFPARVFGGVARDVGDPKGSSVDALSYLHLPADEGAAEPFQLFPARERDLDEARRFYERTSGGLMLEALDLIGDPESREEGDLTSEYARQGFKRERRVFCLELEGALKAIISLTLSDMGLNLSNLTNCAHALVLDGDGLPPRTLMAAMRSILRRYSAEEIPIL
;
A
#
# COMPACT_ATOMS: atom_id res chain seq x y z
N ARG A 1 18.84 -43.68 -1.08
CA ARG A 1 19.00 -42.46 -0.21
C ARG A 1 18.47 -41.29 -0.99
N VAL A 2 17.31 -40.74 -0.58
CA VAL A 2 16.74 -39.51 -1.09
C VAL A 2 17.52 -38.38 -0.43
N ARG A 3 18.23 -37.54 -1.20
CA ARG A 3 18.78 -36.27 -0.69
C ARG A 3 17.63 -35.30 -0.60
N VAL A 4 17.20 -35.01 0.62
CA VAL A 4 16.34 -33.85 0.88
C VAL A 4 17.22 -32.59 0.81
N PRO A 5 16.92 -31.61 -0.06
CA PRO A 5 17.67 -30.37 -0.08
C PRO A 5 17.59 -29.72 1.31
N SER A 6 18.72 -29.16 1.77
CA SER A 6 18.75 -28.40 3.03
C SER A 6 17.68 -27.32 2.99
N PRO A 7 16.81 -27.20 4.01
CA PRO A 7 15.84 -26.12 4.03
C PRO A 7 16.57 -24.79 3.95
N ALA A 8 16.00 -23.83 3.21
CA ALA A 8 16.48 -22.48 3.19
C ALA A 8 16.68 -21.98 4.64
N PRO A 9 17.69 -21.15 4.93
CA PRO A 9 17.96 -20.70 6.28
C PRO A 9 16.68 -20.11 6.89
N ALA A 10 16.29 -20.64 8.04
CA ALA A 10 15.09 -20.22 8.74
C ALA A 10 15.19 -18.71 9.02
N ARG A 11 14.31 -17.90 8.42
CA ARG A 11 14.22 -16.49 8.74
C ARG A 11 13.72 -16.35 10.17
N ARG A 12 14.53 -15.78 11.06
CA ARG A 12 14.07 -15.35 12.38
C ARG A 12 13.22 -14.10 12.20
N TYR A 13 11.90 -14.25 12.35
CA TYR A 13 11.03 -13.09 12.47
C TYR A 13 11.13 -12.53 13.89
N PRO A 14 11.34 -11.23 14.07
CA PRO A 14 11.29 -10.62 15.38
C PRO A 14 9.91 -10.83 16.00
N GLN A 15 9.86 -11.03 17.32
CA GLN A 15 8.58 -11.19 18.01
C GLN A 15 7.74 -9.93 17.79
N ARG A 16 6.54 -10.08 17.22
CA ARG A 16 5.67 -8.95 16.93
C ARG A 16 5.32 -8.22 18.22
N LYS A 17 5.63 -6.94 18.31
CA LYS A 17 5.19 -6.07 19.41
C LYS A 17 3.69 -5.82 19.34
N HIS A 18 3.13 -5.79 18.15
CA HIS A 18 1.70 -5.60 17.90
C HIS A 18 1.05 -6.94 17.49
N ARG A 19 -0.03 -7.29 18.15
CA ARG A 19 -0.84 -8.46 17.81
C ARG A 19 -2.15 -7.98 17.20
N SER A 20 -2.56 -8.59 16.08
CA SER A 20 -3.88 -8.35 15.50
C SER A 20 -4.96 -8.64 16.53
N VAL A 21 -5.93 -7.75 16.61
CA VAL A 21 -7.08 -7.94 17.52
C VAL A 21 -7.87 -9.16 17.07
N ARG A 22 -8.32 -9.93 18.05
CA ARG A 22 -9.14 -11.13 17.82
C ARG A 22 -10.55 -10.89 18.32
N VAL A 23 -11.53 -11.24 17.49
CA VAL A 23 -12.95 -11.06 17.78
C VAL A 23 -13.70 -12.38 17.62
N ALA A 24 -14.68 -12.62 18.51
CA ALA A 24 -15.67 -13.66 18.33
C ALA A 24 -16.84 -13.07 17.55
N LEU A 25 -17.18 -13.66 16.42
CA LEU A 25 -18.25 -13.17 15.55
C LEU A 25 -19.54 -13.96 15.77
N THR A 26 -20.66 -13.29 15.54
CA THR A 26 -22.01 -13.90 15.52
C THR A 26 -22.69 -13.54 14.22
N PRO A 27 -23.11 -14.52 13.40
CA PRO A 27 -22.99 -15.97 13.62
C PRO A 27 -21.56 -16.48 13.65
N THR A 28 -21.32 -17.62 14.32
CA THR A 28 -20.00 -18.24 14.40
C THR A 28 -19.48 -18.63 13.03
N PRO A 29 -18.32 -18.14 12.59
CA PRO A 29 -17.76 -18.49 11.30
C PRO A 29 -17.37 -19.98 11.19
N THR A 30 -17.35 -20.48 9.95
CA THR A 30 -16.92 -21.84 9.65
C THR A 30 -15.69 -21.82 8.74
N ALA A 31 -14.68 -22.64 9.06
CA ALA A 31 -13.53 -22.88 8.21
C ALA A 31 -13.66 -24.25 7.54
N ARG A 32 -13.52 -24.29 6.21
CA ARG A 32 -13.67 -25.51 5.40
C ARG A 32 -12.46 -25.71 4.52
N PHE A 33 -11.96 -26.96 4.44
CA PHE A 33 -10.86 -27.31 3.54
C PHE A 33 -10.80 -28.81 3.28
N ARG A 34 -10.01 -29.22 2.28
CA ARG A 34 -9.57 -30.62 2.11
C ARG A 34 -8.26 -30.82 2.83
N HIS A 35 -8.22 -31.81 3.73
CA HIS A 35 -7.00 -32.13 4.46
C HIS A 35 -5.91 -32.62 3.49
N PRO A 36 -4.72 -31.98 3.43
CA PRO A 36 -3.73 -32.19 2.39
C PRO A 36 -3.23 -33.66 2.28
N PHE A 37 -3.14 -34.38 3.41
CA PHE A 37 -2.63 -35.77 3.43
C PHE A 37 -3.73 -36.82 3.29
N THR A 38 -4.92 -36.55 3.85
CA THR A 38 -5.98 -37.60 3.88
C THR A 38 -7.04 -37.39 2.81
N GLY A 39 -7.07 -36.23 2.16
CA GLY A 39 -8.09 -35.85 1.19
C GLY A 39 -9.51 -35.64 1.78
N ARG A 40 -9.68 -35.87 3.07
CA ARG A 40 -10.98 -35.73 3.74
C ARG A 40 -11.39 -34.25 3.83
N ARG A 41 -12.67 -34.02 3.69
CA ARG A 41 -13.24 -32.70 3.97
C ARG A 41 -13.25 -32.45 5.49
N VAL A 42 -12.83 -31.26 5.88
CA VAL A 42 -12.79 -30.79 7.26
C VAL A 42 -13.65 -29.54 7.35
N ASP A 43 -14.56 -29.50 8.32
CA ASP A 43 -15.43 -28.37 8.64
C ASP A 43 -15.22 -28.03 10.12
N LEU A 44 -14.78 -26.80 10.41
CA LEU A 44 -14.40 -26.35 11.75
C LEU A 44 -15.18 -25.10 12.17
N GLN A 45 -15.64 -25.07 13.39
CA GLN A 45 -16.20 -23.85 14.00
C GLN A 45 -15.08 -22.93 14.46
N VAL A 46 -15.10 -21.69 13.98
CA VAL A 46 -14.11 -20.68 14.34
C VAL A 46 -14.50 -20.01 15.66
N LYS A 47 -13.67 -20.14 16.68
CA LYS A 47 -13.92 -19.54 17.99
C LYS A 47 -13.64 -18.05 18.05
N ASP A 48 -12.59 -17.63 17.38
CA ASP A 48 -12.27 -16.23 17.14
C ASP A 48 -11.44 -16.08 15.86
N ILE A 49 -11.53 -14.89 15.29
CA ILE A 49 -10.85 -14.51 14.04
C ILE A 49 -10.11 -13.19 14.25
N SER A 50 -9.00 -13.04 13.56
CA SER A 50 -8.26 -11.79 13.38
C SER A 50 -7.89 -11.63 11.91
N ALA A 51 -7.41 -10.48 11.51
CA ALA A 51 -6.90 -10.28 10.15
C ALA A 51 -5.78 -11.26 9.76
N SER A 52 -5.02 -11.77 10.73
CA SER A 52 -3.89 -12.69 10.49
C SER A 52 -4.21 -14.18 10.71
N GLY A 53 -5.41 -14.57 11.15
CA GLY A 53 -5.74 -15.98 11.35
C GLY A 53 -6.91 -16.25 12.27
N ILE A 54 -7.15 -17.53 12.49
CA ILE A 54 -8.28 -18.04 13.28
C ILE A 54 -7.83 -18.94 14.42
N ARG A 55 -8.71 -19.10 15.40
CA ARG A 55 -8.62 -20.13 16.44
C ARG A 55 -9.81 -21.07 16.30
N VAL A 56 -9.53 -22.38 16.33
CA VAL A 56 -10.52 -23.44 16.26
C VAL A 56 -10.36 -24.41 17.42
N GLU A 57 -11.42 -25.14 17.74
CA GLU A 57 -11.41 -26.22 18.71
C GLU A 57 -12.03 -27.46 18.13
N GLU A 58 -11.35 -28.62 18.28
CA GLU A 58 -11.80 -29.94 17.84
C GLU A 58 -11.80 -30.92 19.02
N PHE A 59 -12.61 -31.97 18.96
CA PHE A 59 -12.46 -33.09 19.88
C PHE A 59 -11.14 -33.80 19.61
N PHE A 60 -10.43 -34.18 20.67
CA PHE A 60 -9.09 -34.79 20.58
C PHE A 60 -9.04 -35.98 19.65
N GLU A 61 -10.05 -36.90 19.70
CA GLU A 61 -10.15 -38.12 18.92
C GLU A 61 -10.30 -37.88 17.40
N HIS A 62 -10.81 -36.72 17.00
CA HIS A 62 -11.08 -36.41 15.59
C HIS A 62 -10.14 -35.39 15.01
N SER A 63 -9.25 -34.81 15.83
CA SER A 63 -8.35 -33.76 15.42
C SER A 63 -7.28 -34.26 14.48
N MET A 64 -7.26 -33.71 13.27
CA MET A 64 -6.24 -33.99 12.24
C MET A 64 -5.30 -32.79 12.03
N LEU A 65 -5.46 -31.70 12.79
CA LEU A 65 -4.64 -30.50 12.69
C LEU A 65 -3.30 -30.72 13.42
N LEU A 66 -2.22 -30.71 12.67
CA LEU A 66 -0.85 -30.83 13.18
C LEU A 66 -0.10 -29.51 12.99
N PRO A 67 0.68 -29.04 13.99
CA PRO A 67 1.53 -27.87 13.81
C PRO A 67 2.45 -28.03 12.58
N GLY A 68 2.53 -26.97 11.77
CA GLY A 68 3.26 -26.98 10.50
C GLY A 68 2.45 -27.43 9.29
N LEU A 69 1.24 -27.99 9.48
CA LEU A 69 0.37 -28.37 8.35
C LEU A 69 0.00 -27.13 7.54
N VAL A 70 0.41 -27.12 6.27
CA VAL A 70 0.00 -26.09 5.30
C VAL A 70 -1.28 -26.55 4.61
N ILE A 71 -2.28 -25.69 4.61
CA ILE A 71 -3.58 -25.87 3.95
C ILE A 71 -3.55 -24.97 2.72
N PRO A 72 -3.42 -25.54 1.51
CA PRO A 72 -3.26 -24.77 0.27
C PRO A 72 -4.45 -23.85 -0.01
N GLU A 73 -5.65 -24.35 0.30
CA GLU A 73 -6.90 -23.61 0.12
C GLU A 73 -7.85 -23.91 1.28
N MET A 74 -8.17 -22.87 2.03
CA MET A 74 -9.13 -22.88 3.13
C MET A 74 -10.17 -21.81 2.91
N THR A 75 -11.44 -22.19 2.88
CA THR A 75 -12.57 -21.27 2.77
C THR A 75 -13.04 -20.89 4.17
N ILE A 76 -13.14 -19.61 4.45
CA ILE A 76 -13.76 -19.06 5.66
C ILE A 76 -15.13 -18.49 5.27
N ASP A 77 -16.15 -18.93 5.98
CA ASP A 77 -17.53 -18.51 5.77
C ASP A 77 -18.03 -17.80 7.04
N ILE A 78 -18.28 -16.50 6.92
CA ILE A 78 -18.79 -15.63 8.00
C ILE A 78 -20.28 -15.34 7.76
N GLY A 79 -21.00 -16.34 7.30
CA GLY A 79 -22.42 -16.22 6.97
C GLY A 79 -22.68 -15.24 5.82
N ASN A 80 -23.73 -14.43 5.96
CA ASN A 80 -24.11 -13.47 4.91
C ASN A 80 -23.15 -12.28 4.73
N SER A 81 -22.12 -12.16 5.61
CA SER A 81 -21.24 -11.00 5.64
C SER A 81 -20.06 -11.14 4.71
N LEU A 82 -19.39 -12.30 4.73
CA LEU A 82 -18.15 -12.51 3.98
C LEU A 82 -17.84 -14.00 3.81
N VAL A 83 -17.51 -14.40 2.59
CA VAL A 83 -16.91 -15.70 2.29
C VAL A 83 -15.62 -15.42 1.53
N PHE A 84 -14.51 -16.00 1.95
CA PHE A 84 -13.23 -15.85 1.28
C PHE A 84 -12.39 -17.14 1.35
N SER A 85 -11.46 -17.26 0.42
CA SER A 85 -10.46 -18.34 0.40
C SER A 85 -9.07 -17.80 0.72
N CYS A 86 -8.28 -18.61 1.44
CA CYS A 86 -6.93 -18.23 1.80
C CYS A 86 -6.01 -19.48 1.84
N ARG A 87 -4.72 -19.25 1.70
CA ARG A 87 -3.69 -20.21 2.06
C ARG A 87 -3.39 -20.06 3.56
N ALA A 88 -3.30 -21.17 4.28
CA ALA A 88 -3.19 -21.12 5.73
C ALA A 88 -2.20 -22.16 6.27
N GLN A 89 -1.76 -21.97 7.53
CA GLN A 89 -0.90 -22.93 8.23
C GLN A 89 -1.32 -23.08 9.69
N VAL A 90 -1.32 -24.32 10.18
CA VAL A 90 -1.51 -24.59 11.60
C VAL A 90 -0.23 -24.21 12.36
N LEU A 91 -0.31 -23.27 13.29
CA LEU A 91 0.84 -22.80 14.07
C LEU A 91 1.06 -23.60 15.34
N TYR A 92 -0.03 -23.88 16.05
CA TYR A 92 0.04 -24.60 17.33
C TYR A 92 -1.18 -25.49 17.55
N ARG A 93 -1.00 -26.49 18.41
CA ARG A 93 -2.01 -27.41 18.88
C ARG A 93 -1.81 -27.65 20.38
N ASN A 94 -2.73 -27.19 21.18
CA ASN A 94 -2.68 -27.28 22.64
C ASN A 94 -3.84 -28.14 23.16
N ALA A 95 -3.61 -28.89 24.22
CA ALA A 95 -4.68 -29.57 24.93
C ALA A 95 -5.69 -28.56 25.48
N ALA A 96 -6.97 -28.89 25.39
CA ALA A 96 -8.09 -28.12 25.91
C ALA A 96 -9.19 -29.05 26.41
N GLU A 97 -10.17 -28.52 27.09
CA GLU A 97 -11.39 -29.23 27.45
C GLU A 97 -12.58 -28.55 26.75
N ALA A 98 -13.38 -29.36 26.07
CA ALA A 98 -14.65 -28.91 25.50
C ALA A 98 -15.74 -28.86 26.57
N ALA A 99 -16.87 -28.26 26.24
CA ALA A 99 -18.05 -28.23 27.09
C ALA A 99 -18.42 -29.68 27.54
N GLY A 100 -18.61 -29.88 28.86
CA GLY A 100 -18.88 -31.20 29.44
C GLY A 100 -17.63 -32.03 29.79
N GLY A 101 -16.43 -31.40 29.84
CA GLY A 101 -15.20 -32.07 30.30
C GLY A 101 -14.60 -33.06 29.31
N LYS A 102 -15.05 -33.06 28.06
CA LYS A 102 -14.47 -33.93 27.02
C LYS A 102 -13.12 -33.43 26.53
N PRO A 103 -12.13 -34.34 26.31
CA PRO A 103 -10.83 -33.97 25.79
C PRO A 103 -10.96 -33.27 24.43
N ALA A 104 -10.36 -32.09 24.31
CA ALA A 104 -10.35 -31.28 23.10
C ALA A 104 -8.94 -30.78 22.80
N VAL A 105 -8.76 -30.26 21.62
CA VAL A 105 -7.56 -29.54 21.21
C VAL A 105 -7.94 -28.15 20.68
N ARG A 106 -7.13 -27.19 21.05
CA ARG A 106 -7.21 -25.82 20.55
C ARG A 106 -6.08 -25.61 19.57
N CYS A 107 -6.44 -25.22 18.34
CA CYS A 107 -5.47 -24.97 17.27
C CYS A 107 -5.55 -23.51 16.83
N GLY A 108 -4.37 -22.92 16.60
CA GLY A 108 -4.23 -21.62 15.94
C GLY A 108 -3.79 -21.82 14.50
N ILE A 109 -4.49 -21.19 13.58
CA ILE A 109 -4.23 -21.25 12.14
C ILE A 109 -3.97 -19.82 11.66
N VAL A 110 -2.81 -19.61 11.03
CA VAL A 110 -2.44 -18.32 10.42
C VAL A 110 -2.81 -18.31 8.95
N PHE A 111 -3.25 -17.16 8.46
CA PHE A 111 -3.38 -16.92 7.03
C PHE A 111 -1.99 -16.60 6.47
N LEU A 112 -1.60 -17.30 5.41
CA LEU A 112 -0.33 -17.08 4.72
C LEU A 112 -0.48 -16.13 3.55
N ASP A 113 -1.65 -16.16 2.91
CA ASP A 113 -2.01 -15.27 1.81
C ASP A 113 -3.52 -15.33 1.54
N MET A 114 -4.07 -14.26 1.01
CA MET A 114 -5.45 -14.14 0.51
C MET A 114 -5.57 -12.97 -0.46
N GLU A 115 -6.60 -12.98 -1.29
CA GLU A 115 -6.86 -11.91 -2.25
C GLU A 115 -6.96 -10.53 -1.57
N SER A 116 -6.42 -9.50 -2.23
CA SER A 116 -6.38 -8.12 -1.71
C SER A 116 -7.77 -7.57 -1.35
N GLN A 117 -8.81 -7.96 -2.09
CA GLN A 117 -10.18 -7.60 -1.80
C GLN A 117 -10.67 -8.22 -0.48
N ASP A 118 -10.31 -9.46 -0.24
CA ASP A 118 -10.69 -10.16 0.98
C ASP A 118 -9.93 -9.65 2.20
N GLN A 119 -8.66 -9.24 2.02
CA GLN A 119 -7.90 -8.53 3.06
C GLN A 119 -8.65 -7.27 3.53
N ALA A 120 -9.09 -6.44 2.58
CA ALA A 120 -9.80 -5.20 2.89
C ALA A 120 -11.15 -5.48 3.58
N ARG A 121 -11.92 -6.46 3.10
CA ARG A 121 -13.22 -6.85 3.67
C ARG A 121 -13.09 -7.42 5.07
N LEU A 122 -12.12 -8.33 5.28
CA LEU A 122 -11.87 -8.94 6.59
C LEU A 122 -11.42 -7.88 7.60
N SER A 123 -10.48 -7.02 7.22
CA SER A 123 -10.01 -5.93 8.09
C SER A 123 -11.16 -4.97 8.44
N SER A 124 -11.99 -4.59 7.46
CA SER A 124 -13.18 -3.77 7.69
C SER A 124 -14.13 -4.40 8.70
N LEU A 125 -14.44 -5.68 8.53
CA LEU A 125 -15.35 -6.41 9.41
C LEU A 125 -14.82 -6.48 10.86
N ILE A 126 -13.52 -6.75 11.02
CA ILE A 126 -12.90 -6.82 12.35
C ILE A 126 -12.88 -5.46 13.02
N HIS A 127 -12.44 -4.41 12.31
CA HIS A 127 -12.37 -3.06 12.87
C HIS A 127 -13.77 -2.54 13.24
N GLN A 128 -14.77 -2.75 12.39
CA GLN A 128 -16.16 -2.36 12.68
C GLN A 128 -16.77 -3.13 13.86
N SER A 129 -16.34 -4.37 14.12
CA SER A 129 -16.79 -5.11 15.30
C SER A 129 -16.21 -4.59 16.60
N ILE A 130 -15.13 -3.79 16.55
CA ILE A 130 -14.49 -3.16 17.71
C ILE A 130 -15.04 -1.75 17.89
N ASP A 131 -15.09 -0.98 16.81
CA ASP A 131 -15.58 0.39 16.78
C ASP A 131 -16.30 0.64 15.44
N ASP A 132 -17.60 0.85 15.49
CA ASP A 132 -18.46 1.05 14.33
C ASP A 132 -18.19 2.36 13.58
N ARG A 133 -17.41 3.27 14.17
CA ARG A 133 -16.94 4.52 13.55
C ARG A 133 -15.79 4.31 12.56
N LEU A 134 -15.08 3.17 12.63
CA LEU A 134 -13.96 2.86 11.78
C LEU A 134 -14.43 2.19 10.48
N ARG A 135 -14.00 2.70 9.32
CA ARG A 135 -14.34 2.17 8.00
C ARG A 135 -13.08 2.00 7.16
N ILE A 136 -12.93 0.82 6.54
CA ILE A 136 -11.86 0.52 5.59
C ILE A 136 -12.50 0.10 4.28
N CYS A 137 -12.22 0.79 3.17
CA CYS A 137 -12.81 0.55 1.86
C CYS A 137 -14.36 0.41 1.91
N GLY A 138 -14.96 1.04 2.89
CA GLY A 138 -16.41 0.99 3.11
C GLY A 138 -17.14 2.03 2.29
N SER A 139 -18.43 1.79 2.05
CA SER A 139 -19.32 2.79 1.44
C SER A 139 -19.31 4.08 2.25
N VAL A 140 -19.22 5.20 1.56
CA VAL A 140 -19.22 6.55 2.12
C VAL A 140 -20.15 7.45 1.29
N ASP A 141 -20.82 8.38 1.96
CA ASP A 141 -21.55 9.43 1.26
C ASP A 141 -20.55 10.38 0.58
N MET A 142 -20.59 10.42 -0.75
CA MET A 142 -19.66 11.22 -1.56
C MET A 142 -19.90 12.73 -1.41
N GLU A 143 -21.12 13.18 -1.02
CA GLU A 143 -21.37 14.58 -0.70
C GLU A 143 -20.74 14.96 0.64
N GLU A 144 -20.86 14.07 1.62
CA GLU A 144 -20.24 14.25 2.93
C GLU A 144 -18.71 14.25 2.82
N LEU A 145 -18.14 13.31 2.06
CA LEU A 145 -16.69 13.26 1.84
C LEU A 145 -16.17 14.51 1.13
N TRP A 146 -16.90 15.00 0.11
CA TRP A 146 -16.58 16.25 -0.57
C TRP A 146 -16.60 17.44 0.39
N ARG A 147 -17.68 17.58 1.19
CA ARG A 147 -17.80 18.60 2.23
C ARG A 147 -16.65 18.54 3.23
N PHE A 148 -16.36 17.33 3.74
CA PHE A 148 -15.27 17.11 4.69
C PHE A 148 -13.91 17.59 4.17
N PHE A 149 -13.58 17.34 2.90
CA PHE A 149 -12.30 17.79 2.33
C PHE A 149 -12.18 19.32 2.29
N PHE A 150 -13.29 20.05 2.19
CA PHE A 150 -13.28 21.51 2.30
C PHE A 150 -13.19 21.97 3.76
N GLU A 151 -14.04 21.46 4.62
CA GLU A 151 -14.10 21.86 6.03
C GLU A 151 -12.80 21.54 6.79
N SER A 152 -12.15 20.44 6.46
CA SER A 152 -10.84 20.09 7.02
C SER A 152 -9.71 20.99 6.52
N GLY A 153 -9.92 21.75 5.44
CA GLY A 153 -8.92 22.57 4.76
C GLY A 153 -7.97 21.76 3.88
N PHE A 154 -8.29 20.49 3.60
CA PHE A 154 -7.53 19.67 2.68
C PHE A 154 -7.59 20.23 1.26
N ILE A 155 -8.78 20.69 0.82
CA ILE A 155 -8.95 21.49 -0.38
C ILE A 155 -8.93 22.96 0.03
N TYR A 156 -7.84 23.65 -0.26
CA TYR A 156 -7.72 25.07 0.07
C TYR A 156 -8.43 25.97 -0.97
N PRO A 157 -8.85 27.19 -0.59
CA PRO A 157 -9.71 28.03 -1.41
C PRO A 157 -9.20 28.32 -2.84
N ALA A 158 -7.90 28.49 -3.03
CA ALA A 158 -7.32 28.72 -4.36
C ALA A 158 -7.49 27.53 -5.31
N LYS A 159 -7.51 26.30 -4.78
CA LYS A 159 -7.74 25.08 -5.57
C LYS A 159 -9.24 24.82 -5.85
N TYR A 160 -10.12 25.39 -5.02
CA TYR A 160 -11.56 25.20 -5.14
C TYR A 160 -12.12 25.58 -6.50
N LEU A 161 -11.77 26.76 -7.01
CA LEU A 161 -12.27 27.26 -8.29
C LEU A 161 -11.90 26.35 -9.47
N SER A 162 -10.75 25.69 -9.40
CA SER A 162 -10.29 24.78 -10.46
C SER A 162 -10.94 23.40 -10.40
N ILE A 163 -11.33 22.91 -9.21
CA ILE A 163 -11.87 21.56 -9.04
C ILE A 163 -13.38 21.51 -8.91
N GLN A 164 -14.05 22.60 -8.49
CA GLN A 164 -15.50 22.66 -8.35
C GLN A 164 -16.25 22.25 -9.64
N PRO A 165 -15.86 22.71 -10.85
CA PRO A 165 -16.52 22.26 -12.08
C PRO A 165 -16.39 20.77 -12.35
N LYS A 166 -15.40 20.10 -11.74
CA LYS A 166 -15.09 18.67 -11.90
C LYS A 166 -15.57 17.83 -10.70
N LYS A 167 -16.43 18.36 -9.85
CA LYS A 167 -16.93 17.71 -8.61
C LYS A 167 -17.46 16.30 -8.87
N ASP A 168 -18.31 16.14 -9.88
CA ASP A 168 -18.95 14.85 -10.18
C ASP A 168 -17.94 13.85 -10.79
N ASP A 169 -16.99 14.34 -11.59
CA ASP A 169 -15.89 13.52 -12.09
C ASP A 169 -15.01 13.03 -10.96
N PHE A 170 -14.68 13.90 -10.02
CA PHE A 170 -13.95 13.54 -8.82
C PHE A 170 -14.65 12.45 -8.02
N LYS A 171 -15.95 12.60 -7.75
CA LYS A 171 -16.72 11.60 -7.01
C LYS A 171 -16.76 10.25 -7.70
N ARG A 172 -16.97 10.23 -9.03
CA ARG A 172 -16.95 8.99 -9.81
C ARG A 172 -15.57 8.31 -9.79
N THR A 173 -14.52 9.10 -9.93
CA THR A 173 -13.13 8.58 -9.88
C THR A 173 -12.80 8.06 -8.50
N TYR A 174 -13.21 8.79 -7.45
CA TYR A 174 -12.99 8.37 -6.07
C TYR A 174 -13.71 7.07 -5.73
N ASP A 175 -14.98 6.94 -6.09
CA ASP A 175 -15.78 5.71 -5.94
C ASP A 175 -15.09 4.53 -6.63
N LYS A 176 -14.66 4.72 -7.89
CA LYS A 176 -13.99 3.70 -8.68
C LYS A 176 -12.66 3.26 -8.03
N ILE A 177 -11.83 4.21 -7.59
CA ILE A 177 -10.50 3.94 -7.02
C ILE A 177 -10.64 3.26 -5.65
N TYR A 178 -11.31 3.90 -4.70
CA TYR A 178 -11.22 3.51 -3.28
C TYR A 178 -12.30 2.53 -2.82
N LEU A 179 -13.45 2.48 -3.50
CA LEU A 179 -14.50 1.55 -3.13
C LEU A 179 -14.50 0.28 -3.98
N LYS A 180 -14.05 0.36 -5.24
CA LYS A 180 -14.15 -0.75 -6.19
C LYS A 180 -12.81 -1.39 -6.55
N SER A 181 -11.69 -0.77 -6.21
CA SER A 181 -10.35 -1.22 -6.62
C SER A 181 -9.40 -1.45 -5.42
N PRO A 182 -9.76 -2.31 -4.45
CA PRO A 182 -8.95 -2.50 -3.24
C PRO A 182 -7.58 -3.15 -3.47
N SER A 183 -7.33 -3.70 -4.66
CA SER A 183 -6.00 -4.22 -5.04
C SER A 183 -4.98 -3.13 -5.33
N ILE A 184 -5.45 -1.93 -5.72
CA ILE A 184 -4.58 -0.79 -6.06
C ILE A 184 -4.78 0.42 -5.15
N ALA A 185 -5.90 0.53 -4.43
CA ALA A 185 -6.16 1.67 -3.56
C ALA A 185 -7.03 1.29 -2.36
N ARG A 186 -6.84 1.99 -1.26
CA ARG A 186 -7.59 1.81 -0.02
C ARG A 186 -7.81 3.14 0.64
N HIS A 187 -8.97 3.31 1.29
CA HIS A 187 -9.23 4.44 2.14
C HIS A 187 -9.65 4.00 3.54
N PHE A 188 -9.32 4.82 4.51
CA PHE A 188 -9.57 4.65 5.93
C PHE A 188 -10.33 5.86 6.41
N ILE A 189 -11.47 5.65 7.05
CA ILE A 189 -12.36 6.72 7.47
C ILE A 189 -12.72 6.53 8.94
N PHE A 190 -12.71 7.64 9.67
CA PHE A 190 -13.32 7.76 10.98
C PHE A 190 -14.56 8.63 10.85
N GLN A 191 -15.75 8.03 11.04
CA GLN A 191 -17.04 8.72 10.94
C GLN A 191 -17.95 8.36 12.10
N ASP A 192 -18.78 9.30 12.54
CA ASP A 192 -19.83 9.07 13.51
C ASP A 192 -21.14 9.67 13.00
N LYS A 193 -22.22 8.89 13.07
CA LYS A 193 -23.57 9.29 12.62
C LYS A 193 -23.61 9.92 11.22
N GLY A 194 -22.81 9.37 10.31
CA GLY A 194 -22.72 9.84 8.91
C GLY A 194 -21.79 11.03 8.68
N VAL A 195 -21.27 11.66 9.73
CA VAL A 195 -20.30 12.77 9.63
C VAL A 195 -18.88 12.23 9.64
N ILE A 196 -18.06 12.67 8.69
CA ILE A 196 -16.65 12.27 8.59
C ILE A 196 -15.78 13.22 9.40
N TYR A 197 -14.93 12.67 10.25
CA TYR A 197 -13.99 13.41 11.09
C TYR A 197 -12.53 13.16 10.74
N GLY A 198 -12.21 12.04 10.11
CA GLY A 198 -10.88 11.68 9.68
C GLY A 198 -10.88 10.86 8.42
N HIS A 199 -9.88 11.07 7.58
CA HIS A 199 -9.68 10.36 6.33
C HIS A 199 -8.19 10.19 6.05
N MET A 200 -7.82 9.02 5.53
CA MET A 200 -6.51 8.74 4.97
C MET A 200 -6.66 7.73 3.84
N SER A 201 -5.81 7.77 2.84
CA SER A 201 -5.83 6.80 1.76
C SER A 201 -4.44 6.29 1.41
N MET A 202 -4.41 5.13 0.75
CA MET A 202 -3.21 4.50 0.21
C MET A 202 -3.44 4.11 -1.24
N ILE A 203 -2.43 4.28 -2.08
CA ILE A 203 -2.41 3.80 -3.47
C ILE A 203 -1.14 2.97 -3.69
N ARG A 204 -1.29 1.77 -4.25
CA ARG A 204 -0.19 0.96 -4.76
C ARG A 204 0.33 1.61 -6.04
N PHE A 205 1.41 2.34 -5.94
CA PHE A 205 1.90 3.18 -7.03
C PHE A 205 3.10 2.59 -7.75
N TYR A 206 3.89 1.78 -7.06
CA TYR A 206 4.93 0.92 -7.63
C TYR A 206 4.65 -0.55 -7.26
N PRO A 207 5.30 -1.54 -7.88
CA PRO A 207 4.98 -2.96 -7.70
C PRO A 207 4.80 -3.39 -6.25
N ASP A 208 5.70 -2.98 -5.35
CA ASP A 208 5.68 -3.35 -3.93
C ASP A 208 5.65 -2.14 -2.98
N THR A 209 5.25 -0.95 -3.51
CA THR A 209 5.18 0.30 -2.75
C THR A 209 3.80 0.92 -2.76
N TRP A 210 3.30 1.22 -1.57
CA TRP A 210 2.07 1.99 -1.37
C TRP A 210 2.40 3.43 -0.96
N ILE A 211 1.79 4.39 -1.63
CA ILE A 211 1.85 5.80 -1.24
C ILE A 211 0.70 6.10 -0.29
N ILE A 212 1.03 6.59 0.92
CA ILE A 212 0.06 7.14 1.86
C ILE A 212 -0.21 8.59 1.48
N HIS A 213 -1.48 8.94 1.32
CA HIS A 213 -1.88 10.29 0.94
C HIS A 213 -3.29 10.65 1.44
N HIS A 214 -3.78 11.85 1.11
CA HIS A 214 -5.10 12.37 1.50
C HIS A 214 -5.36 12.28 3.01
N HIS A 215 -4.34 12.54 3.83
CA HIS A 215 -4.52 12.61 5.27
C HIS A 215 -5.21 13.92 5.64
N ALA A 216 -6.43 13.82 6.12
CA ALA A 216 -7.26 14.95 6.54
C ALA A 216 -7.98 14.63 7.85
N ALA A 217 -8.16 15.64 8.69
CA ALA A 217 -8.93 15.52 9.93
C ALA A 217 -9.73 16.79 10.17
N SER A 218 -10.95 16.63 10.68
CA SER A 218 -11.80 17.76 11.09
C SER A 218 -11.15 18.47 12.27
N ARG A 219 -11.26 19.80 12.27
CA ARG A 219 -10.84 20.65 13.40
C ARG A 219 -11.86 20.69 14.53
N SER A 220 -13.09 20.27 14.25
CA SER A 220 -14.23 20.23 15.19
C SER A 220 -14.61 18.78 15.48
N GLY A 221 -15.09 18.49 16.68
CA GLY A 221 -15.56 17.18 17.07
C GLY A 221 -14.48 16.32 17.72
N TYR A 222 -14.07 15.25 17.07
CA TYR A 222 -13.10 14.31 17.63
C TYR A 222 -11.66 14.75 17.39
N GLY A 223 -11.02 15.35 18.41
CA GLY A 223 -9.64 15.86 18.33
C GLY A 223 -8.57 14.83 17.96
N ALA A 224 -8.87 13.53 18.08
CA ALA A 224 -7.96 12.43 17.75
C ALA A 224 -8.22 11.80 16.37
N ALA A 225 -9.23 12.26 15.60
CA ALA A 225 -9.67 11.59 14.38
C ALA A 225 -8.54 11.35 13.35
N GLY A 226 -7.61 12.30 13.21
CA GLY A 226 -6.45 12.14 12.34
C GLY A 226 -5.47 11.06 12.82
N VAL A 227 -5.36 10.86 14.13
CA VAL A 227 -4.53 9.79 14.73
C VAL A 227 -5.23 8.44 14.58
N GLU A 228 -6.55 8.40 14.73
CA GLU A 228 -7.34 7.19 14.59
C GLU A 228 -7.23 6.60 13.17
N VAL A 229 -7.34 7.43 12.13
CA VAL A 229 -7.18 6.94 10.74
C VAL A 229 -5.73 6.52 10.45
N LEU A 230 -4.74 7.18 11.05
CA LEU A 230 -3.34 6.77 10.94
C LEU A 230 -3.10 5.42 11.64
N ASP A 231 -3.68 5.20 12.82
CA ASP A 231 -3.61 3.93 13.53
C ASP A 231 -4.27 2.79 12.74
N GLN A 232 -5.40 3.05 12.07
CA GLN A 232 -6.02 2.08 11.15
C GLN A 232 -5.07 1.68 10.02
N VAL A 233 -4.39 2.63 9.38
CA VAL A 233 -3.38 2.35 8.34
C VAL A 233 -2.24 1.51 8.93
N GLY A 234 -1.71 1.91 10.09
CA GLY A 234 -0.64 1.17 10.76
C GLY A 234 -1.04 -0.27 11.12
N ARG A 235 -2.25 -0.47 11.63
CA ARG A 235 -2.80 -1.82 11.91
C ARG A 235 -2.92 -2.63 10.63
N PHE A 236 -3.54 -2.07 9.59
CA PHE A 236 -3.70 -2.73 8.30
C PHE A 236 -2.35 -3.19 7.73
N VAL A 237 -1.35 -2.32 7.71
CA VAL A 237 0.00 -2.65 7.24
C VAL A 237 0.60 -3.78 8.08
N ASN A 238 0.55 -3.68 9.41
CA ASN A 238 1.08 -4.71 10.31
C ASN A 238 0.38 -6.07 10.19
N GLU A 239 -0.87 -6.08 9.75
CA GLU A 239 -1.65 -7.29 9.56
C GLU A 239 -1.31 -8.01 8.26
N PHE A 240 -1.04 -7.28 7.19
CA PHE A 240 -0.96 -7.84 5.84
C PHE A 240 0.40 -7.73 5.13
N TYR A 241 1.38 -6.96 5.65
CA TYR A 241 2.68 -6.77 4.97
C TYR A 241 3.41 -8.07 4.63
N HIS A 242 3.09 -9.17 5.30
CA HIS A 242 3.71 -10.48 5.07
C HIS A 242 2.96 -11.34 4.03
N HIS A 243 1.80 -10.89 3.54
CA HIS A 243 1.08 -11.55 2.48
C HIS A 243 1.66 -11.13 1.13
N PRO A 244 2.11 -12.06 0.27
CA PRO A 244 2.63 -11.72 -1.05
C PRO A 244 1.66 -10.88 -1.87
N SER A 245 0.38 -11.20 -1.84
CA SER A 245 -0.67 -10.46 -2.57
C SER A 245 -0.96 -9.05 -2.04
N ALA A 246 -0.43 -8.67 -0.88
CA ALA A 246 -0.59 -7.32 -0.34
C ALA A 246 0.37 -6.31 -0.99
N HIS A 247 1.54 -6.78 -1.48
CA HIS A 247 2.55 -5.92 -2.10
C HIS A 247 2.93 -4.71 -1.24
N ILE A 248 3.18 -4.93 0.06
CA ILE A 248 3.48 -3.89 1.05
C ILE A 248 4.92 -4.07 1.56
N ASP A 249 5.91 -3.97 0.69
CA ASP A 249 7.31 -3.98 1.10
C ASP A 249 7.75 -2.58 1.53
N TYR A 250 7.22 -1.54 0.86
CA TYR A 250 7.54 -0.15 1.13
C TYR A 250 6.27 0.70 1.32
N LEU A 251 6.38 1.68 2.23
CA LEU A 251 5.41 2.75 2.42
C LEU A 251 6.08 4.08 2.13
N LEU A 252 5.49 4.87 1.26
CA LEU A 252 5.97 6.18 0.86
C LEU A 252 4.95 7.24 1.24
N CYS A 253 5.43 8.37 1.78
CA CYS A 253 4.57 9.51 2.09
C CYS A 253 5.27 10.81 1.71
N TYR A 254 4.61 11.63 0.91
CA TYR A 254 5.08 12.97 0.58
C TYR A 254 4.39 14.00 1.46
N TYR A 255 5.14 14.91 2.04
CA TYR A 255 4.61 16.01 2.84
C TYR A 255 5.47 17.27 2.70
N ARG A 256 4.87 18.42 2.95
CA ARG A 256 5.59 19.68 3.02
C ARG A 256 6.29 19.79 4.37
N GLU A 257 7.52 20.26 4.39
CA GLU A 257 8.35 20.40 5.61
C GLU A 257 7.66 21.26 6.67
N GLU A 258 6.94 22.31 6.26
CA GLU A 258 6.20 23.19 7.16
C GLU A 258 4.97 22.52 7.80
N ASN A 259 4.51 21.40 7.26
CA ASN A 259 3.40 20.65 7.84
C ASN A 259 3.86 19.86 9.06
N ARG A 260 3.64 20.45 10.24
CA ARG A 260 4.13 19.94 11.53
C ARG A 260 3.66 18.52 11.85
N PHE A 261 2.43 18.15 11.47
CA PHE A 261 1.90 16.84 11.82
C PHE A 261 2.64 15.70 11.10
N PRO A 262 2.69 15.64 9.76
CA PRO A 262 3.43 14.58 9.07
C PRO A 262 4.95 14.66 9.31
N ALA A 263 5.53 15.84 9.43
CA ALA A 263 6.96 15.98 9.76
C ALA A 263 7.28 15.37 11.12
N ARG A 264 6.40 15.53 12.12
CA ARG A 264 6.57 14.91 13.44
C ARG A 264 6.33 13.41 13.41
N VAL A 265 5.28 12.95 12.72
CA VAL A 265 4.89 11.54 12.69
C VAL A 265 5.84 10.75 11.78
N PHE A 266 5.87 11.03 10.48
CA PHE A 266 6.65 10.24 9.52
C PHE A 266 8.16 10.52 9.65
N GLY A 267 8.56 11.79 9.71
CA GLY A 267 9.95 12.17 9.97
C GLY A 267 10.43 11.73 11.35
N GLY A 268 9.53 11.68 12.36
CA GLY A 268 9.80 11.14 13.68
C GLY A 268 10.14 9.65 13.62
N VAL A 269 9.32 8.86 12.93
CA VAL A 269 9.58 7.41 12.76
C VAL A 269 10.96 7.17 12.14
N ALA A 270 11.32 7.90 11.07
CA ALA A 270 12.62 7.73 10.43
C ALA A 270 13.79 8.03 11.39
N ARG A 271 13.66 9.09 12.20
CA ARG A 271 14.68 9.40 13.23
C ARG A 271 14.78 8.34 14.33
N ASP A 272 13.62 7.82 14.76
CA ASP A 272 13.56 6.83 15.84
C ASP A 272 14.08 5.46 15.38
N VAL A 273 13.84 5.08 14.12
CA VAL A 273 14.40 3.87 13.51
C VAL A 273 15.92 3.99 13.38
N GLY A 274 16.43 5.16 12.96
CA GLY A 274 17.87 5.44 12.88
C GLY A 274 18.63 4.54 11.89
N ASP A 275 17.94 3.82 11.03
CA ASP A 275 18.50 2.96 9.98
C ASP A 275 18.01 3.45 8.61
N PRO A 276 18.90 4.06 7.79
CA PRO A 276 18.54 4.60 6.50
C PRO A 276 18.12 3.54 5.46
N LYS A 277 18.39 2.25 5.73
CA LYS A 277 17.88 1.13 4.93
C LYS A 277 16.51 0.66 5.38
N GLY A 278 16.10 0.98 6.59
CA GLY A 278 14.80 0.65 7.15
C GLY A 278 13.78 1.80 7.07
N SER A 279 14.27 3.04 7.14
CA SER A 279 13.42 4.25 7.01
C SER A 279 14.29 5.47 6.71
N SER A 280 13.93 6.25 5.70
CA SER A 280 14.64 7.49 5.32
C SER A 280 13.68 8.66 5.16
N VAL A 281 14.24 9.88 5.22
CA VAL A 281 13.58 11.12 4.82
C VAL A 281 14.47 11.79 3.80
N ASP A 282 13.95 11.93 2.58
CA ASP A 282 14.66 12.53 1.46
C ASP A 282 13.99 13.88 1.13
N ALA A 283 14.78 14.94 1.06
CA ALA A 283 14.29 16.26 0.72
C ALA A 283 14.23 16.42 -0.82
N LEU A 284 13.07 16.78 -1.32
CA LEU A 284 12.81 16.97 -2.75
C LEU A 284 12.33 18.39 -3.03
N SER A 285 12.77 18.96 -4.15
CA SER A 285 12.15 20.18 -4.67
C SER A 285 10.88 19.82 -5.43
N TYR A 286 9.81 20.58 -5.23
CA TYR A 286 8.54 20.38 -5.92
C TYR A 286 8.23 21.60 -6.79
N LEU A 287 8.03 21.38 -8.08
CA LEU A 287 7.70 22.42 -9.04
C LEU A 287 6.75 21.92 -10.14
N HIS A 288 6.08 22.84 -10.80
CA HIS A 288 5.28 22.59 -11.97
C HIS A 288 6.02 23.09 -13.20
N LEU A 289 6.13 22.26 -14.23
CA LEU A 289 6.79 22.57 -15.49
C LEU A 289 5.77 22.56 -16.62
N PRO A 290 5.52 23.70 -17.26
CA PRO A 290 4.73 23.75 -18.50
C PRO A 290 5.54 23.21 -19.69
N ALA A 291 4.83 22.64 -20.67
CA ALA A 291 5.41 22.08 -21.88
C ALA A 291 5.70 23.14 -22.99
N ASP A 292 5.97 24.39 -22.57
CA ASP A 292 6.29 25.48 -23.50
C ASP A 292 7.58 25.25 -24.31
N GLU A 293 7.77 26.04 -25.36
CA GLU A 293 8.98 26.00 -26.17
C GLU A 293 10.16 26.57 -25.37
N GLY A 294 11.09 25.69 -24.99
CA GLY A 294 12.37 26.09 -24.37
C GLY A 294 13.47 26.12 -25.44
N ALA A 295 14.56 26.84 -25.12
CA ALA A 295 15.75 26.83 -25.96
C ALA A 295 16.29 25.40 -26.13
N ALA A 296 16.77 25.09 -27.33
CA ALA A 296 17.46 23.84 -27.57
C ALA A 296 18.79 23.81 -26.80
N GLU A 297 18.95 22.82 -25.94
CA GLU A 297 20.18 22.59 -25.19
C GLU A 297 20.78 21.24 -25.63
N PRO A 298 22.11 21.09 -25.64
CA PRO A 298 22.74 19.82 -25.97
C PRO A 298 22.57 18.85 -24.79
N PHE A 299 21.79 17.81 -24.96
CA PHE A 299 21.66 16.68 -24.02
C PHE A 299 21.32 15.39 -24.79
N GLN A 300 21.57 14.27 -24.16
CA GLN A 300 21.16 12.96 -24.65
C GLN A 300 20.19 12.32 -23.65
N LEU A 301 19.07 11.86 -24.15
CA LEU A 301 18.00 11.25 -23.35
C LEU A 301 17.69 9.87 -23.92
N PHE A 302 17.95 8.83 -23.15
CA PHE A 302 17.72 7.44 -23.51
C PHE A 302 16.79 6.75 -22.51
N PRO A 303 16.10 5.67 -22.89
CA PRO A 303 15.53 4.75 -21.91
C PRO A 303 16.63 4.27 -20.96
N ALA A 304 16.35 4.27 -19.66
CA ALA A 304 17.32 3.84 -18.65
C ALA A 304 17.59 2.33 -18.80
N ARG A 305 18.85 1.94 -18.64
CA ARG A 305 19.30 0.55 -18.65
C ARG A 305 19.69 0.14 -17.23
N GLU A 306 19.80 -1.14 -16.98
CA GLU A 306 20.21 -1.68 -15.68
C GLU A 306 21.50 -1.02 -15.14
N ARG A 307 22.51 -0.85 -15.99
CA ARG A 307 23.79 -0.21 -15.60
C ARG A 307 23.62 1.24 -15.12
N ASP A 308 22.67 1.97 -15.69
CA ASP A 308 22.41 3.38 -15.37
C ASP A 308 21.71 3.44 -13.99
N LEU A 309 20.80 2.51 -13.72
CA LEU A 309 20.17 2.36 -12.40
C LEU A 309 21.15 1.86 -11.32
N ASP A 310 22.08 0.97 -11.67
CA ASP A 310 23.16 0.53 -10.77
C ASP A 310 24.10 1.67 -10.39
N GLU A 311 24.37 2.62 -11.30
CA GLU A 311 25.14 3.81 -11.00
C GLU A 311 24.39 4.74 -10.04
N ALA A 312 23.09 4.99 -10.30
CA ALA A 312 22.23 5.73 -9.42
C ALA A 312 22.13 5.08 -8.03
N ARG A 313 21.98 3.75 -7.97
CA ARG A 313 21.96 2.98 -6.74
C ARG A 313 23.22 3.19 -5.92
N ARG A 314 24.39 3.03 -6.52
CA ARG A 314 25.68 3.26 -5.83
C ARG A 314 25.84 4.68 -5.31
N PHE A 315 25.30 5.67 -6.02
CA PHE A 315 25.28 7.05 -5.56
C PHE A 315 24.38 7.22 -4.33
N TYR A 316 23.14 6.79 -4.39
CA TYR A 316 22.16 6.96 -3.31
C TYR A 316 22.44 6.09 -2.09
N GLU A 317 23.02 4.90 -2.24
CA GLU A 317 23.50 4.09 -1.11
C GLU A 317 24.54 4.84 -0.26
N ARG A 318 25.38 5.65 -0.90
CA ARG A 318 26.37 6.47 -0.19
C ARG A 318 25.81 7.77 0.38
N THR A 319 24.76 8.30 -0.24
CA THR A 319 24.20 9.62 0.10
C THR A 319 23.09 9.52 1.15
N SER A 320 22.16 8.56 0.99
CA SER A 320 20.97 8.46 1.84
C SER A 320 20.62 7.02 2.26
N GLY A 321 21.46 6.04 1.97
CA GLY A 321 21.21 4.62 2.26
C GLY A 321 20.51 3.86 1.14
N GLY A 322 20.02 4.53 0.09
CA GLY A 322 19.46 3.91 -1.11
C GLY A 322 18.00 3.50 -1.05
N LEU A 323 17.34 3.55 0.12
CA LEU A 323 15.97 3.09 0.32
C LEU A 323 14.96 3.77 -0.63
N MET A 324 15.16 5.05 -0.95
CA MET A 324 14.29 5.77 -1.88
C MET A 324 14.24 5.11 -3.26
N LEU A 325 15.37 4.63 -3.79
CA LEU A 325 15.39 3.97 -5.10
C LEU A 325 14.66 2.63 -5.09
N GLU A 326 14.74 1.88 -3.99
CA GLU A 326 13.99 0.65 -3.78
C GLU A 326 12.48 0.94 -3.73
N ALA A 327 12.07 1.92 -2.92
CA ALA A 327 10.68 2.33 -2.80
C ALA A 327 10.10 2.91 -4.11
N LEU A 328 10.91 3.58 -4.91
CA LEU A 328 10.52 4.09 -6.24
C LEU A 328 10.65 3.02 -7.34
N ASP A 329 11.02 1.79 -7.00
CA ASP A 329 11.25 0.71 -7.95
C ASP A 329 12.23 1.13 -9.07
N LEU A 330 13.40 1.67 -8.69
CA LEU A 330 14.47 2.12 -9.58
C LEU A 330 15.75 1.29 -9.37
N ILE A 331 15.61 -0.02 -9.14
CA ILE A 331 16.72 -0.98 -8.98
C ILE A 331 16.58 -2.14 -9.96
N GLY A 332 17.68 -2.71 -10.48
CA GLY A 332 17.71 -3.85 -11.43
C GLY A 332 17.30 -3.47 -12.86
N ASP A 333 16.96 -4.46 -13.69
CA ASP A 333 16.63 -4.26 -15.11
C ASP A 333 15.21 -3.70 -15.29
N PRO A 334 15.05 -2.50 -15.89
CA PRO A 334 13.72 -1.91 -16.10
C PRO A 334 12.82 -2.72 -17.04
N GLU A 335 13.39 -3.54 -17.93
CA GLU A 335 12.64 -4.32 -18.92
C GLU A 335 12.17 -5.69 -18.36
N SER A 336 12.88 -6.23 -17.36
CA SER A 336 12.59 -7.56 -16.80
C SER A 336 11.55 -7.55 -15.68
N ARG A 337 11.05 -6.38 -15.29
CA ARG A 337 10.25 -6.21 -14.09
C ARG A 337 8.77 -6.51 -14.28
N GLU A 338 8.16 -6.94 -13.17
CA GLU A 338 6.73 -7.14 -12.97
C GLU A 338 5.88 -5.85 -13.11
N GLU A 339 6.45 -4.79 -13.72
CA GLU A 339 5.68 -3.57 -14.01
C GLU A 339 4.47 -3.86 -14.89
N GLY A 340 4.58 -4.89 -15.74
CA GLY A 340 3.48 -5.44 -16.49
C GLY A 340 2.33 -5.97 -15.62
N ASP A 341 2.63 -6.50 -14.42
CA ASP A 341 1.59 -6.95 -13.50
C ASP A 341 0.82 -5.77 -12.89
N LEU A 342 1.51 -4.73 -12.40
CA LEU A 342 0.84 -3.55 -11.86
C LEU A 342 0.07 -2.78 -12.94
N THR A 343 0.63 -2.60 -14.13
CA THR A 343 -0.08 -1.96 -15.26
C THR A 343 -1.32 -2.77 -15.66
N SER A 344 -1.21 -4.09 -15.68
CA SER A 344 -2.34 -5.00 -15.94
C SER A 344 -3.38 -4.94 -14.83
N GLU A 345 -2.96 -4.80 -13.57
CA GLU A 345 -3.88 -4.63 -12.44
C GLU A 345 -4.67 -3.32 -12.56
N TYR A 346 -4.01 -2.21 -12.88
CA TYR A 346 -4.68 -0.94 -13.16
C TYR A 346 -5.67 -1.06 -14.32
N ALA A 347 -5.29 -1.74 -15.40
CA ALA A 347 -6.14 -1.97 -16.55
C ALA A 347 -7.38 -2.83 -16.20
N ARG A 348 -7.22 -3.88 -15.38
CA ARG A 348 -8.34 -4.68 -14.85
C ARG A 348 -9.33 -3.85 -14.05
N GLN A 349 -8.85 -2.85 -13.33
CA GLN A 349 -9.68 -1.88 -12.62
C GLN A 349 -10.20 -0.75 -13.52
N GLY A 350 -9.87 -0.78 -14.82
CA GLY A 350 -10.29 0.20 -15.81
C GLY A 350 -9.56 1.54 -15.72
N PHE A 351 -8.32 1.55 -15.25
CA PHE A 351 -7.42 2.70 -15.25
C PHE A 351 -6.27 2.48 -16.23
N LYS A 352 -5.78 3.60 -16.80
CA LYS A 352 -4.55 3.62 -17.56
C LYS A 352 -3.40 4.01 -16.64
N ARG A 353 -2.28 3.31 -16.78
CA ARG A 353 -1.03 3.65 -16.11
C ARG A 353 0.12 3.39 -17.09
N GLU A 354 0.98 4.37 -17.23
CA GLU A 354 2.20 4.25 -18.01
C GLU A 354 3.36 4.81 -17.19
N ARG A 355 4.46 4.08 -17.15
CA ARG A 355 5.69 4.51 -16.52
C ARG A 355 6.85 4.37 -17.48
N ARG A 356 7.73 5.37 -17.50
CA ARG A 356 8.95 5.38 -18.28
C ARG A 356 10.10 5.90 -17.43
N VAL A 357 11.26 5.28 -17.60
CA VAL A 357 12.49 5.70 -16.93
C VAL A 357 13.52 6.05 -17.99
N PHE A 358 14.09 7.23 -17.84
CA PHE A 358 15.09 7.78 -18.76
C PHE A 358 16.38 8.05 -18.02
N CYS A 359 17.51 7.92 -18.70
CA CYS A 359 18.78 8.48 -18.30
C CYS A 359 19.07 9.75 -19.09
N LEU A 360 19.54 10.77 -18.38
CA LEU A 360 20.03 12.03 -18.94
C LEU A 360 21.55 12.02 -18.92
N GLU A 361 22.15 12.01 -20.10
CA GLU A 361 23.60 12.08 -20.27
C GLU A 361 24.03 13.45 -20.82
N LEU A 362 25.11 13.97 -20.29
CA LEU A 362 25.79 15.16 -20.79
C LEU A 362 27.29 14.84 -20.92
N GLU A 363 27.86 15.11 -22.10
CA GLU A 363 29.27 14.81 -22.40
C GLU A 363 29.64 13.34 -22.15
N GLY A 364 28.71 12.42 -22.40
CA GLY A 364 28.90 10.96 -22.21
C GLY A 364 28.89 10.49 -20.77
N ALA A 365 28.55 11.35 -19.81
CA ALA A 365 28.40 11.00 -18.38
C ALA A 365 26.93 11.06 -17.97
N LEU A 366 26.49 10.08 -17.17
CA LEU A 366 25.16 10.06 -16.57
C LEU A 366 25.03 11.19 -15.53
N LYS A 367 24.03 12.05 -15.72
CA LYS A 367 23.77 13.21 -14.84
C LYS A 367 22.51 13.07 -14.00
N ALA A 368 21.48 12.44 -14.57
CA ALA A 368 20.23 12.24 -13.85
C ALA A 368 19.48 11.00 -14.35
N ILE A 369 18.67 10.42 -13.49
CA ILE A 369 17.60 9.48 -13.83
C ILE A 369 16.26 10.22 -13.74
N ILE A 370 15.42 10.07 -14.75
CA ILE A 370 14.09 10.69 -14.80
C ILE A 370 13.05 9.59 -14.92
N SER A 371 12.22 9.43 -13.89
CA SER A 371 11.09 8.50 -13.91
C SER A 371 9.80 9.27 -14.09
N LEU A 372 9.12 9.06 -15.20
CA LEU A 372 7.82 9.62 -15.51
C LEU A 372 6.73 8.60 -15.26
N THR A 373 5.69 8.98 -14.50
CA THR A 373 4.47 8.19 -14.36
C THR A 373 3.26 9.00 -14.78
N LEU A 374 2.44 8.42 -15.66
CA LEU A 374 1.19 8.99 -16.13
C LEU A 374 0.04 8.02 -15.85
N SER A 375 -1.07 8.54 -15.34
CA SER A 375 -2.29 7.76 -15.11
C SER A 375 -3.53 8.62 -15.28
N ASP A 376 -4.67 7.99 -15.57
CA ASP A 376 -5.97 8.68 -15.63
C ASP A 376 -6.67 8.78 -14.25
N MET A 377 -5.94 8.49 -13.16
CA MET A 377 -6.38 8.71 -11.78
C MET A 377 -6.22 10.16 -11.29
N GLY A 378 -5.82 11.09 -12.15
CA GLY A 378 -5.48 12.47 -11.77
C GLY A 378 -6.58 13.28 -11.07
N LEU A 379 -7.84 12.85 -11.19
CA LEU A 379 -8.97 13.46 -10.49
C LEU A 379 -9.10 13.04 -9.01
N ASN A 380 -8.18 12.24 -8.48
CA ASN A 380 -8.19 11.84 -7.07
C ASN A 380 -7.60 12.88 -6.09
N LEU A 381 -7.42 14.12 -6.52
CA LEU A 381 -6.81 15.24 -5.77
C LEU A 381 -5.30 15.12 -5.54
N SER A 382 -4.62 14.13 -6.08
CA SER A 382 -3.17 13.97 -5.97
C SER A 382 -2.46 14.22 -7.29
N ASN A 383 -1.70 15.31 -7.38
CA ASN A 383 -0.85 15.56 -8.54
C ASN A 383 0.30 14.54 -8.65
N LEU A 384 0.60 13.82 -7.56
CA LEU A 384 1.69 12.85 -7.52
C LEU A 384 1.40 11.56 -8.31
N THR A 385 0.13 11.33 -8.71
CA THR A 385 -0.25 10.23 -9.59
C THR A 385 0.07 10.51 -11.07
N ASN A 386 0.46 11.73 -11.39
CA ASN A 386 0.95 12.17 -12.70
C ASN A 386 2.15 13.09 -12.47
N CYS A 387 3.31 12.52 -12.22
CA CYS A 387 4.50 13.30 -11.91
C CYS A 387 5.76 12.70 -12.53
N ALA A 388 6.81 13.50 -12.58
CA ALA A 388 8.15 13.05 -12.91
C ALA A 388 9.06 13.19 -11.68
N HIS A 389 9.85 12.17 -11.40
CA HIS A 389 10.96 12.23 -10.45
C HIS A 389 12.25 12.45 -11.22
N ALA A 390 12.98 13.51 -10.90
CA ALA A 390 14.29 13.81 -11.46
C ALA A 390 15.38 13.60 -10.38
N LEU A 391 16.04 12.47 -10.43
CA LEU A 391 17.09 12.08 -9.49
C LEU A 391 18.45 12.51 -10.04
N VAL A 392 18.95 13.64 -9.58
CA VAL A 392 20.20 14.24 -10.02
C VAL A 392 21.38 13.57 -9.32
N LEU A 393 22.32 13.00 -10.09
CA LEU A 393 23.52 12.31 -9.61
C LEU A 393 24.74 13.23 -9.58
N ASP A 394 24.79 14.23 -10.46
CA ASP A 394 25.86 15.21 -10.55
C ASP A 394 25.26 16.61 -10.76
N GLY A 395 24.99 17.30 -9.63
CA GLY A 395 24.37 18.62 -9.65
C GLY A 395 25.28 19.71 -10.19
N ASP A 396 26.57 19.61 -9.96
CA ASP A 396 27.56 20.61 -10.43
C ASP A 396 27.76 20.49 -11.96
N GLY A 397 27.67 19.29 -12.49
CA GLY A 397 27.82 19.00 -13.91
C GLY A 397 26.51 19.06 -14.73
N LEU A 398 25.36 19.42 -14.13
CA LEU A 398 24.06 19.49 -14.79
C LEU A 398 23.45 20.89 -14.64
N PRO A 399 23.58 21.79 -15.65
CA PRO A 399 22.89 23.08 -15.61
C PRO A 399 21.37 22.92 -15.49
N PRO A 400 20.68 23.70 -14.60
CA PRO A 400 19.23 23.60 -14.43
C PRO A 400 18.44 23.76 -15.74
N ARG A 401 18.90 24.63 -16.65
CA ARG A 401 18.28 24.82 -17.97
C ARG A 401 18.30 23.55 -18.83
N THR A 402 19.39 22.75 -18.75
CA THR A 402 19.53 21.49 -19.48
C THR A 402 18.57 20.45 -18.94
N LEU A 403 18.45 20.32 -17.60
CA LEU A 403 17.47 19.45 -16.97
C LEU A 403 16.03 19.84 -17.38
N MET A 404 15.70 21.13 -17.34
CA MET A 404 14.37 21.63 -17.75
C MET A 404 14.09 21.38 -19.25
N ALA A 405 15.08 21.52 -20.11
CA ALA A 405 14.94 21.21 -21.54
C ALA A 405 14.69 19.71 -21.76
N ALA A 406 15.40 18.82 -21.05
CA ALA A 406 15.18 17.39 -21.08
C ALA A 406 13.76 17.03 -20.62
N MET A 407 13.31 17.59 -19.51
CA MET A 407 11.95 17.39 -18.98
C MET A 407 10.88 17.84 -19.98
N ARG A 408 11.00 19.03 -20.57
CA ARG A 408 10.07 19.51 -21.62
C ARG A 408 10.07 18.60 -22.85
N SER A 409 11.22 18.05 -23.24
CA SER A 409 11.29 17.06 -24.31
C SER A 409 10.48 15.81 -24.00
N ILE A 410 10.53 15.33 -22.76
CA ILE A 410 9.69 14.21 -22.30
C ILE A 410 8.21 14.59 -22.35
N LEU A 411 7.82 15.75 -21.79
CA LEU A 411 6.43 16.21 -21.76
C LEU A 411 5.81 16.25 -23.18
N ARG A 412 6.53 16.80 -24.13
CA ARG A 412 6.08 16.86 -25.53
C ARG A 412 5.86 15.47 -26.15
N ARG A 413 6.70 14.48 -25.83
CA ARG A 413 6.53 13.10 -26.33
C ARG A 413 5.23 12.47 -25.83
N TYR A 414 4.76 12.85 -24.64
CA TYR A 414 3.57 12.30 -23.99
C TYR A 414 2.36 13.23 -24.04
N SER A 415 2.43 14.33 -24.83
CA SER A 415 1.35 15.29 -25.04
C SER A 415 0.78 15.85 -23.71
N ALA A 416 1.63 16.00 -22.71
CA ALA A 416 1.27 16.58 -21.43
C ALA A 416 1.48 18.09 -21.47
N GLU A 417 0.46 18.87 -21.08
CA GLU A 417 0.53 20.34 -21.07
C GLU A 417 1.38 20.86 -19.91
N GLU A 418 1.26 20.21 -18.76
CA GLU A 418 1.99 20.53 -17.54
C GLU A 418 2.17 19.27 -16.71
N ILE A 419 3.28 19.14 -16.00
CA ILE A 419 3.52 18.05 -15.06
C ILE A 419 4.22 18.55 -13.79
N PRO A 420 3.83 18.06 -12.60
CA PRO A 420 4.62 18.22 -11.39
C PRO A 420 5.91 17.42 -11.48
N ILE A 421 6.99 18.01 -10.94
CA ILE A 421 8.33 17.41 -10.84
C ILE A 421 8.75 17.37 -9.38
N LEU A 422 9.29 16.27 -8.98
CA LEU A 422 9.96 16.04 -7.70
C LEU A 422 11.45 15.80 -7.93
#